data_ce32c5350836254f8332a7d5c99a2134
#
_entry.id   ce32c5350836254f8332a7d5c99a2134
#
_cell.length_a   1.000
_cell.length_b   1.000
_cell.length_c   1.000
_cell.angle_alpha   90.00
_cell.angle_beta   90.00
_cell.angle_gamma   90.00
#
_symmetry.space_group_name_H-M   'P 1'
#
loop_
_entity.id
_entity.type
_entity.pdbx_description
1 polymer ?
#
loop_
_entity_poly.entity_id
_entity_poly.type
_entity_poly.pdbx_seq_one_letter_code
_entity_poly.pdbx_strand_id
1 'polypeptide(L)'
;MAKNYNLTIIEGHLTKDPVVTKGSVRFTLGCNRGSKSDGSDAGADFISCVAFATCAEYLTVHINAGYLKKGTHIIVIGTIQTGSYEKDGTKIYTTDVCVNRYNLILDAPISKENGDQQTAPGTSPQGNMPQGFPPQQSQQRTAPQGFPPQQSQQQT
;
A
#
# COMPACT_ATOMS: atom_id res chain seq x y z
N MET A 1 -21.36 13.89 -25.42
CA MET A 1 -21.62 13.77 -23.97
C MET A 1 -20.32 13.98 -23.21
N ALA A 2 -20.33 14.80 -22.16
CA ALA A 2 -19.17 14.95 -21.28
C ALA A 2 -18.94 13.66 -20.48
N LYS A 3 -17.69 13.22 -20.37
CA LYS A 3 -17.33 12.06 -19.54
C LYS A 3 -17.12 12.54 -18.10
N ASN A 4 -17.79 11.92 -17.17
CA ASN A 4 -17.50 12.11 -15.75
C ASN A 4 -16.17 11.48 -15.37
N TYR A 5 -15.53 12.05 -14.36
CA TYR A 5 -14.28 11.52 -13.83
C TYR A 5 -14.57 10.31 -12.93
N ASN A 6 -13.92 9.18 -13.25
CA ASN A 6 -14.01 7.95 -12.48
C ASN A 6 -12.60 7.32 -12.51
N LEU A 7 -11.84 7.53 -11.44
CA LEU A 7 -10.49 7.00 -11.27
C LEU A 7 -10.35 6.42 -9.87
N THR A 8 -9.81 5.22 -9.80
CA THR A 8 -9.52 4.51 -8.56
C THR A 8 -8.09 4.02 -8.61
N ILE A 9 -7.37 4.21 -7.50
CA ILE A 9 -6.03 3.68 -7.28
C ILE A 9 -6.11 2.84 -6.00
N ILE A 10 -5.70 1.58 -6.10
CA ILE A 10 -5.77 0.63 -5.00
C ILE A 10 -4.44 -0.09 -4.89
N GLU A 11 -3.92 -0.14 -3.68
CA GLU A 11 -2.74 -0.92 -3.30
C GLU A 11 -3.16 -2.04 -2.36
N GLY A 12 -2.63 -3.23 -2.57
CA GLY A 12 -2.96 -4.37 -1.72
C GLY A 12 -2.28 -5.65 -2.17
N HIS A 13 -2.61 -6.73 -1.49
CA HIS A 13 -2.06 -8.05 -1.78
C HIS A 13 -3.13 -8.95 -2.41
N LEU A 14 -2.73 -9.78 -3.36
CA LEU A 14 -3.63 -10.79 -3.91
C LEU A 14 -4.02 -11.80 -2.82
N THR A 15 -5.31 -11.95 -2.61
CA THR A 15 -5.85 -12.87 -1.57
C THR A 15 -5.82 -14.32 -2.01
N LYS A 16 -5.83 -14.54 -3.32
CA LYS A 16 -5.76 -15.85 -4.00
C LYS A 16 -5.14 -15.67 -5.38
N ASP A 17 -4.81 -16.78 -6.02
CA ASP A 17 -4.31 -16.75 -7.38
C ASP A 17 -5.35 -16.15 -8.34
N PRO A 18 -4.92 -15.30 -9.29
CA PRO A 18 -5.81 -14.74 -10.29
C PRO A 18 -6.46 -15.82 -11.18
N VAL A 19 -7.70 -15.58 -11.55
CA VAL A 19 -8.43 -16.45 -12.46
C VAL A 19 -8.38 -15.87 -13.87
N VAL A 20 -7.74 -16.61 -14.79
CA VAL A 20 -7.69 -16.26 -16.21
C VAL A 20 -8.86 -16.89 -16.92
N THR A 21 -9.63 -16.09 -17.64
CA THR A 21 -10.71 -16.53 -18.51
C THR A 21 -10.47 -16.00 -19.92
N LYS A 22 -11.27 -16.45 -20.90
CA LYS A 22 -11.11 -15.96 -22.28
C LYS A 22 -11.33 -14.45 -22.35
N GLY A 23 -10.23 -13.70 -22.48
CA GLY A 23 -10.24 -12.23 -22.62
C GLY A 23 -10.35 -11.44 -21.34
N SER A 24 -10.30 -12.08 -20.17
CA SER A 24 -10.26 -11.35 -18.89
C SER A 24 -9.46 -12.05 -17.81
N VAL A 25 -8.96 -11.28 -16.86
CA VAL A 25 -8.31 -11.77 -15.63
C VAL A 25 -9.05 -11.18 -14.45
N ARG A 26 -9.51 -12.04 -13.52
CA ARG A 26 -10.18 -11.64 -12.29
C ARG A 26 -9.33 -11.98 -11.08
N PHE A 27 -9.26 -11.06 -10.13
CA PHE A 27 -8.54 -11.26 -8.88
C PHE A 27 -9.15 -10.41 -7.77
N THR A 28 -8.75 -10.69 -6.53
CA THR A 28 -9.21 -9.93 -5.35
C THR A 28 -8.01 -9.40 -4.60
N LEU A 29 -8.01 -8.10 -4.32
CA LEU A 29 -7.02 -7.44 -3.47
C LEU A 29 -7.51 -7.38 -2.04
N GLY A 30 -6.64 -7.72 -1.08
CA GLY A 30 -6.80 -7.46 0.33
C GLY A 30 -6.06 -6.17 0.68
N CYS A 31 -6.80 -5.17 1.13
CA CYS A 31 -6.29 -3.86 1.51
C CYS A 31 -6.45 -3.69 3.02
N ASN A 32 -5.35 -3.65 3.75
CA ASN A 32 -5.39 -3.49 5.20
C ASN A 32 -5.87 -2.09 5.58
N ARG A 33 -6.76 -2.01 6.57
CA ARG A 33 -7.27 -0.74 7.10
C ARG A 33 -6.33 -0.10 8.14
N GLY A 34 -5.24 -0.79 8.48
CA GLY A 34 -4.34 -0.38 9.55
C GLY A 34 -4.82 -0.76 10.95
N SER A 35 -4.42 -0.01 11.96
CA SER A 35 -4.79 -0.26 13.35
C SER A 35 -5.86 0.72 13.81
N LYS A 36 -6.75 0.25 14.70
CA LYS A 36 -7.70 1.10 15.41
C LYS A 36 -6.99 1.95 16.46
N SER A 37 -7.72 2.92 17.03
CA SER A 37 -7.20 3.80 18.10
C SER A 37 -6.77 3.06 19.36
N ASP A 38 -7.30 1.86 19.61
CA ASP A 38 -6.94 0.97 20.72
C ASP A 38 -5.75 0.05 20.41
N GLY A 39 -5.12 0.21 19.22
CA GLY A 39 -4.00 -0.60 18.77
C GLY A 39 -4.38 -1.95 18.17
N SER A 40 -5.66 -2.34 18.18
CA SER A 40 -6.13 -3.58 17.55
C SER A 40 -6.18 -3.46 16.03
N ASP A 41 -6.16 -4.59 15.33
CA ASP A 41 -6.31 -4.65 13.88
C ASP A 41 -7.69 -4.14 13.44
N ALA A 42 -7.72 -3.22 12.47
CA ALA A 42 -8.96 -2.72 11.90
C ALA A 42 -9.53 -3.64 10.81
N GLY A 43 -8.82 -4.71 10.46
CA GLY A 43 -9.21 -5.65 9.42
C GLY A 43 -8.79 -5.21 8.02
N ALA A 44 -9.33 -5.87 7.02
CA ALA A 44 -9.01 -5.61 5.62
C ALA A 44 -10.28 -5.49 4.76
N ASP A 45 -10.19 -4.70 3.70
CA ASP A 45 -11.16 -4.67 2.62
C ASP A 45 -10.76 -5.65 1.52
N PHE A 46 -11.75 -6.35 0.99
CA PHE A 46 -11.55 -7.28 -0.13
C PHE A 46 -12.20 -6.71 -1.38
N ILE A 47 -11.35 -6.27 -2.32
CA ILE A 47 -11.79 -5.53 -3.50
C ILE A 47 -11.65 -6.40 -4.73
N SER A 48 -12.78 -6.62 -5.42
CA SER A 48 -12.81 -7.37 -6.67
C SER A 48 -12.28 -6.52 -7.81
N CYS A 49 -11.34 -7.07 -8.56
CA CYS A 49 -10.70 -6.45 -9.70
C CYS A 49 -10.86 -7.32 -10.94
N VAL A 50 -11.06 -6.67 -12.08
CA VAL A 50 -11.13 -7.33 -13.39
C VAL A 50 -10.33 -6.54 -14.41
N ALA A 51 -9.52 -7.23 -15.18
CA ALA A 51 -8.81 -6.67 -16.32
C ALA A 51 -9.34 -7.28 -17.62
N PHE A 52 -9.37 -6.50 -18.69
CA PHE A 52 -9.80 -6.90 -20.01
C PHE A 52 -8.75 -6.57 -21.07
N ALA A 53 -8.89 -7.18 -22.23
CA ALA A 53 -8.09 -6.90 -23.42
C ALA A 53 -6.57 -6.90 -23.11
N THR A 54 -5.85 -5.91 -23.59
CA THR A 54 -4.40 -5.78 -23.44
C THR A 54 -3.92 -5.87 -21.99
N CYS A 55 -4.67 -5.29 -21.03
CA CYS A 55 -4.32 -5.40 -19.62
C CYS A 55 -4.42 -6.85 -19.12
N ALA A 56 -5.42 -7.60 -19.55
CA ALA A 56 -5.56 -9.02 -19.23
C ALA A 56 -4.43 -9.87 -19.84
N GLU A 57 -4.00 -9.54 -21.05
CA GLU A 57 -2.89 -10.23 -21.71
C GLU A 57 -1.58 -10.04 -20.93
N TYR A 58 -1.25 -8.79 -20.54
CA TYR A 58 -0.06 -8.52 -19.73
C TYR A 58 -0.11 -9.23 -18.37
N LEU A 59 -1.26 -9.19 -17.69
CA LEU A 59 -1.44 -9.92 -16.42
C LEU A 59 -1.22 -11.42 -16.61
N THR A 60 -1.75 -12.00 -17.69
CA THR A 60 -1.59 -13.44 -18.00
C THR A 60 -0.11 -13.80 -18.18
N VAL A 61 0.68 -12.98 -18.84
CA VAL A 61 2.14 -13.17 -18.95
C VAL A 61 2.81 -13.24 -17.58
N HIS A 62 2.47 -12.32 -16.69
CA HIS A 62 3.04 -12.30 -15.33
C HIS A 62 2.53 -13.46 -14.45
N ILE A 63 1.30 -13.90 -14.64
CA ILE A 63 0.74 -15.10 -13.97
C ILE A 63 1.53 -16.33 -14.41
N ASN A 64 1.69 -16.52 -15.72
CA ASN A 64 2.40 -17.68 -16.28
C ASN A 64 3.89 -17.68 -15.90
N ALA A 65 4.50 -16.53 -15.74
CA ALA A 65 5.87 -16.38 -15.26
C ALA A 65 6.01 -16.57 -13.73
N GLY A 66 4.90 -16.74 -12.99
CA GLY A 66 4.90 -16.95 -11.54
C GLY A 66 5.08 -15.68 -10.70
N TYR A 67 5.09 -14.50 -11.32
CA TYR A 67 5.21 -13.21 -10.60
C TYR A 67 3.91 -12.77 -9.96
N LEU A 68 2.77 -13.14 -10.53
CA LEU A 68 1.45 -12.73 -10.05
C LEU A 68 0.68 -13.94 -9.49
N LYS A 69 0.72 -14.09 -8.17
CA LYS A 69 0.12 -15.19 -7.42
C LYS A 69 -0.41 -14.71 -6.07
N LYS A 70 -1.10 -15.57 -5.34
CA LYS A 70 -1.52 -15.26 -3.95
C LYS A 70 -0.38 -14.64 -3.14
N GLY A 71 -0.67 -13.53 -2.46
CA GLY A 71 0.27 -12.78 -1.65
C GLY A 71 1.11 -11.74 -2.41
N THR A 72 1.06 -11.71 -3.73
CA THR A 72 1.77 -10.67 -4.50
C THR A 72 1.21 -9.29 -4.17
N HIS A 73 2.10 -8.36 -3.87
CA HIS A 73 1.80 -6.96 -3.60
C HIS A 73 1.76 -6.17 -4.91
N ILE A 74 0.65 -5.46 -5.15
CA ILE A 74 0.44 -4.75 -6.41
C ILE A 74 -0.37 -3.46 -6.19
N ILE A 75 -0.09 -2.45 -7.03
CA ILE A 75 -0.95 -1.28 -7.21
C ILE A 75 -1.72 -1.45 -8.51
N VAL A 76 -3.02 -1.21 -8.47
CA VAL A 76 -3.89 -1.14 -9.64
C VAL A 76 -4.46 0.26 -9.81
N ILE A 77 -4.58 0.67 -11.07
CA ILE A 77 -5.21 1.93 -11.47
C ILE A 77 -6.34 1.57 -12.43
N GLY A 78 -7.54 2.00 -12.12
CA GLY A 78 -8.70 1.63 -12.89
C GLY A 78 -9.92 2.52 -12.64
N THR A 79 -11.06 1.99 -13.00
CA THR A 79 -12.37 2.64 -12.83
C THR A 79 -13.31 1.71 -12.07
N ILE A 80 -14.14 2.26 -11.21
CA ILE A 80 -15.21 1.49 -10.56
C ILE A 80 -16.32 1.24 -11.59
N GLN A 81 -16.71 -0.02 -11.74
CA GLN A 81 -17.82 -0.42 -12.60
C GLN A 81 -18.80 -1.26 -11.80
N THR A 82 -20.08 -0.99 -12.01
CA THR A 82 -21.17 -1.79 -11.47
C THR A 82 -21.76 -2.66 -12.58
N GLY A 83 -22.09 -3.87 -12.22
CA GLY A 83 -22.74 -4.83 -13.11
C GLY A 83 -23.84 -5.58 -12.38
N SER A 84 -24.55 -6.44 -13.10
CA SER A 84 -25.46 -7.38 -12.49
C SER A 84 -25.55 -8.64 -13.32
N TYR A 85 -25.78 -9.76 -12.65
CA TYR A 85 -26.07 -11.05 -13.28
C TYR A 85 -27.22 -11.73 -12.54
N GLU A 86 -27.89 -12.63 -13.22
CA GLU A 86 -28.97 -13.41 -12.64
C GLU A 86 -28.43 -14.79 -12.22
N LYS A 87 -28.72 -15.17 -10.98
CA LYS A 87 -28.42 -16.49 -10.45
C LYS A 87 -29.64 -17.01 -9.69
N ASP A 88 -30.12 -18.17 -10.07
CA ASP A 88 -31.28 -18.85 -9.45
C ASP A 88 -32.52 -17.94 -9.36
N GLY A 89 -32.79 -17.16 -10.43
CA GLY A 89 -33.92 -16.21 -10.48
C GLY A 89 -33.72 -14.93 -9.67
N THR A 90 -32.55 -14.78 -9.01
CA THR A 90 -32.24 -13.58 -8.21
C THR A 90 -31.21 -12.74 -8.93
N LYS A 91 -31.48 -11.43 -9.07
CA LYS A 91 -30.56 -10.46 -9.65
C LYS A 91 -29.51 -10.07 -8.62
N ILE A 92 -28.23 -10.37 -8.90
CA ILE A 92 -27.09 -10.05 -8.06
C ILE A 92 -26.36 -8.88 -8.69
N TYR A 93 -26.13 -7.83 -7.89
CA TYR A 93 -25.36 -6.66 -8.30
C TYR A 93 -23.89 -6.85 -7.89
N THR A 94 -22.99 -6.45 -8.77
CA THR A 94 -21.54 -6.47 -8.51
C THR A 94 -20.95 -5.08 -8.64
N THR A 95 -19.91 -4.84 -7.89
CA THR A 95 -19.06 -3.67 -8.02
C THR A 95 -17.63 -4.15 -8.13
N ASP A 96 -17.02 -3.90 -9.28
CA ASP A 96 -15.68 -4.33 -9.60
C ASP A 96 -14.82 -3.12 -9.97
N VAL A 97 -13.52 -3.20 -9.72
CA VAL A 97 -12.55 -2.26 -10.28
C VAL A 97 -12.07 -2.80 -11.61
N CYS A 98 -12.42 -2.11 -12.69
CA CYS A 98 -11.91 -2.39 -14.02
C CYS A 98 -10.50 -1.83 -14.15
N VAL A 99 -9.51 -2.71 -14.19
CA VAL A 99 -8.09 -2.37 -14.15
C VAL A 99 -7.61 -1.94 -15.53
N ASN A 100 -7.11 -0.70 -15.62
CA ASN A 100 -6.50 -0.16 -16.83
C ASN A 100 -4.98 -0.27 -16.81
N ARG A 101 -4.37 -0.16 -15.62
CA ARG A 101 -2.93 -0.26 -15.37
C ARG A 101 -2.68 -0.93 -14.03
N TYR A 102 -1.52 -1.55 -13.89
CA TYR A 102 -1.03 -2.09 -12.64
C TYR A 102 0.49 -1.98 -12.57
N ASN A 103 1.02 -1.97 -11.35
CA ASN A 103 2.45 -2.08 -11.08
C ASN A 103 2.65 -3.13 -10.00
N LEU A 104 3.61 -4.03 -10.22
CA LEU A 104 4.06 -4.96 -9.19
C LEU A 104 4.93 -4.19 -8.19
N ILE A 105 4.64 -4.34 -6.91
CA ILE A 105 5.50 -3.85 -5.85
C ILE A 105 6.38 -5.03 -5.44
N LEU A 106 7.68 -4.88 -5.66
CA LEU A 106 8.65 -5.84 -5.19
C LEU A 106 8.95 -5.51 -3.72
N ASP A 107 8.24 -6.16 -2.81
CA ASP A 107 8.61 -6.10 -1.40
C ASP A 107 10.00 -6.73 -1.25
N ALA A 108 10.94 -5.99 -0.66
CA ALA A 108 12.20 -6.58 -0.26
C ALA A 108 11.88 -7.75 0.69
N PRO A 109 12.51 -8.93 0.53
CA PRO A 109 12.29 -10.02 1.45
C PRO A 109 12.57 -9.50 2.86
N ILE A 110 11.57 -9.55 3.73
CA ILE A 110 11.75 -9.28 5.15
C ILE A 110 12.70 -10.38 5.61
N SER A 111 13.97 -10.04 5.79
CA SER A 111 14.90 -10.89 6.49
C SER A 111 14.30 -11.08 7.89
N LYS A 112 13.76 -12.27 8.16
CA LYS A 112 13.48 -12.69 9.53
C LYS A 112 14.87 -12.80 10.16
N GLU A 113 15.36 -11.72 10.75
CA GLU A 113 16.43 -11.79 11.70
C GLU A 113 15.91 -12.68 12.83
N ASN A 114 16.37 -13.93 12.81
CA ASN A 114 16.30 -14.79 13.97
C ASN A 114 17.04 -14.05 15.07
N GLY A 115 16.29 -13.49 16.02
CA GLY A 115 16.82 -13.08 17.29
C GLY A 115 17.33 -14.33 18.01
N ASP A 116 18.62 -14.59 17.86
CA ASP A 116 19.46 -15.36 18.76
C ASP A 116 20.91 -15.29 18.21
N GLN A 117 21.62 -14.25 18.61
CA GLN A 117 23.06 -14.34 18.73
C GLN A 117 23.49 -13.69 20.02
N GLN A 118 23.71 -14.60 20.97
CA GLN A 118 24.48 -14.42 22.16
C GLN A 118 25.83 -13.73 21.88
N THR A 119 26.07 -12.73 22.70
CA THR A 119 27.36 -12.11 22.96
C THR A 119 28.46 -13.13 23.15
N ALA A 120 29.54 -13.00 22.40
CA ALA A 120 30.87 -13.46 22.80
C ALA A 120 31.83 -12.27 22.74
N PRO A 121 32.70 -12.08 23.76
CA PRO A 121 33.59 -10.94 23.86
C PRO A 121 34.92 -11.29 23.18
N GLY A 122 35.52 -10.33 22.50
CA GLY A 122 36.90 -10.50 22.19
C GLY A 122 37.43 -9.74 21.00
N THR A 123 38.26 -8.78 21.34
CA THR A 123 39.46 -8.32 20.64
C THR A 123 39.29 -7.15 19.66
N SER A 124 39.66 -5.99 20.17
CA SER A 124 40.03 -4.81 19.38
C SER A 124 41.33 -5.02 18.60
N PRO A 125 41.43 -4.50 17.39
CA PRO A 125 42.69 -4.00 16.90
C PRO A 125 42.71 -2.48 16.94
N GLN A 126 43.69 -1.93 17.65
CA GLN A 126 44.13 -0.52 17.54
C GLN A 126 44.55 -0.21 16.11
N GLY A 127 44.17 0.94 15.62
CA GLY A 127 44.66 1.43 14.35
C GLY A 127 44.19 2.87 14.05
N ASN A 128 45.01 3.83 14.50
CA ASN A 128 45.23 5.18 13.95
C ASN A 128 44.06 6.10 13.66
N MET A 129 43.84 7.08 14.56
CA MET A 129 43.15 8.34 14.29
C MET A 129 44.08 9.33 13.58
N PRO A 130 43.60 10.08 12.57
CA PRO A 130 44.12 11.39 12.27
C PRO A 130 43.30 12.45 13.07
N GLN A 131 44.08 13.27 13.77
CA GLN A 131 43.62 14.45 14.50
C GLN A 131 43.05 15.52 13.55
N GLY A 132 41.99 16.19 13.99
CA GLY A 132 41.77 17.56 13.61
C GLY A 132 40.38 17.95 13.11
N PHE A 133 39.44 18.22 14.04
CA PHE A 133 38.41 19.26 13.88
C PHE A 133 38.10 19.87 15.25
N PRO A 134 38.04 21.20 15.36
CA PRO A 134 37.71 21.88 16.61
C PRO A 134 36.21 21.80 16.92
N PRO A 135 35.80 21.87 18.20
CA PRO A 135 34.41 21.79 18.61
C PRO A 135 33.67 23.09 18.26
N GLN A 136 32.56 22.98 17.52
CA GLN A 136 31.60 24.04 17.31
C GLN A 136 30.75 24.24 18.57
N GLN A 137 30.79 25.46 19.08
CA GLN A 137 29.96 25.94 20.19
C GLN A 137 28.46 25.85 19.84
N SER A 138 27.71 25.25 20.73
CA SER A 138 26.25 25.27 20.76
C SER A 138 25.74 26.70 21.04
N GLN A 139 25.15 27.34 20.02
CA GLN A 139 24.36 28.55 20.23
C GLN A 139 22.95 28.17 20.68
N GLN A 140 22.63 28.52 21.91
CA GLN A 140 21.29 28.55 22.46
C GLN A 140 20.41 29.49 21.63
N ARG A 141 19.39 28.95 20.95
CA ARG A 141 18.30 29.75 20.38
C ARG A 141 17.23 29.94 21.45
N THR A 142 17.13 31.16 21.94
CA THR A 142 16.03 31.71 22.73
C THR A 142 14.70 31.57 21.97
N ALA A 143 13.68 31.10 22.65
CA ALA A 143 12.30 30.99 22.16
C ALA A 143 11.69 32.41 21.98
N PRO A 144 10.86 32.65 20.95
CA PRO A 144 10.07 33.88 20.86
C PRO A 144 8.85 33.79 21.78
N GLN A 145 8.67 34.84 22.58
CA GLN A 145 7.54 35.06 23.46
C GLN A 145 6.24 35.34 22.71
N GLY A 146 5.18 34.75 23.21
CA GLY A 146 3.81 35.20 23.43
C GLY A 146 3.07 36.01 22.37
N PHE A 147 2.03 35.42 21.80
CA PHE A 147 0.92 36.15 21.20
C PHE A 147 -0.10 36.53 22.27
N PRO A 148 -0.64 37.78 22.25
CA PRO A 148 -1.69 38.20 23.19
C PRO A 148 -3.06 37.59 22.80
N PRO A 149 -3.99 37.37 23.77
CA PRO A 149 -5.29 36.82 23.53
C PRO A 149 -6.22 37.84 22.83
N GLN A 150 -6.92 37.40 21.78
CA GLN A 150 -7.99 38.15 21.15
C GLN A 150 -9.24 38.16 22.05
N GLN A 151 -9.68 39.37 22.39
CA GLN A 151 -10.94 39.64 23.07
C GLN A 151 -12.12 39.37 22.12
N SER A 152 -13.03 38.56 22.56
CA SER A 152 -14.37 38.37 21.97
C SER A 152 -15.21 39.64 22.23
N GLN A 153 -15.59 40.33 21.16
CA GLN A 153 -16.64 41.35 21.22
C GLN A 153 -18.00 40.67 21.06
N GLN A 154 -18.78 40.70 22.14
CA GLN A 154 -20.24 40.54 22.10
C GLN A 154 -20.84 41.81 21.49
N GLN A 155 -21.67 41.66 20.49
CA GLN A 155 -22.62 42.69 20.11
C GLN A 155 -24.04 42.19 20.37
N THR A 156 -24.72 43.06 21.03
CA THR A 156 -26.14 43.12 21.42
C THR A 156 -27.09 42.96 20.26
#